data_d0afb03aea36913cbd27296d7e135358
#
_entry.id   d0afb03aea36913cbd27296d7e135358
#
_cell.length_a   1.000
_cell.length_b   1.000
_cell.length_c   1.000
_cell.angle_alpha   90.00
_cell.angle_beta   90.00
_cell.angle_gamma   90.00
#
_symmetry.space_group_name_H-M   'P 1'
#
loop_
_entity.id
_entity.type
_entity.pdbx_description
1 polymer ?
#
loop_
_entity_poly.entity_id
_entity_poly.type
_entity_poly.pdbx_seq_one_letter_code
_entity_poly.pdbx_strand_id
1 'polypeptide(L)'
;MPKFTPNNKTGSTGKRVSFDAETAIFDLVRNWWLILIGALIAAMISYVVVTETYEEKYTSSATFVVTTKGTVSSTVFSNLNTASNLAESFKYILDSDVLMEKVCESLNIDSFSGTVTSTLLPNTNILSLQVTSSSPELTFRVINAIIENHHIVSDTVIASANMDLLQKPTVPRAAAYGMNRNAKIKKYSLLTALGIAVIIVAFSCINDRVKNEQDLTNRIDCDKLAAFKHEKTKRTLRSVVKHGKKNLLVNSPTTSFGYCETFRLFKTKVEYLMKKGNHKVLMVSSVLDDEGKTTVAANLALMFAMSGSKVLLLEGDLLDPCLGKRLDIKIPVEYDFCEYLLEPKPISTLPKLEGVDNLSLLICKNLNPNSSEAITSLSMQVFMTEAREYFDYIIMDSSPMAYSSDPESLAEYADAAVVVIRQNLASAKMINDAIENLETSGVSVLGGVLNNIERIGLFNTAVGAVGGYGYGYGRGYSYGSRKGNYYYGNGGYDYGYEYSRSAESSADKANSHEEVKH
;
A
#
# COMPACT_ATOMS: atom_id res chain seq x y z
N MET A 1 42.85 0.68 -30.65
CA MET A 1 41.43 1.08 -30.71
C MET A 1 40.58 -0.18 -30.61
N PRO A 2 39.98 -0.50 -29.45
CA PRO A 2 38.98 -1.54 -29.37
C PRO A 2 37.60 -0.93 -29.68
N LYS A 3 36.93 -1.52 -30.68
CA LYS A 3 35.58 -1.14 -31.08
C LYS A 3 34.59 -1.40 -29.94
N PHE A 4 33.99 -0.34 -29.45
CA PHE A 4 32.78 -0.41 -28.64
C PHE A 4 31.66 -0.96 -29.53
N THR A 5 31.18 -2.15 -29.25
CA THR A 5 29.91 -2.64 -29.78
C THR A 5 28.81 -2.08 -28.88
N PRO A 6 27.91 -1.25 -29.39
CA PRO A 6 26.73 -0.85 -28.64
C PRO A 6 25.90 -2.10 -28.39
N ASN A 7 25.56 -2.31 -27.12
CA ASN A 7 24.67 -3.38 -26.68
C ASN A 7 23.26 -3.03 -27.20
N ASN A 8 22.96 -3.54 -28.38
CA ASN A 8 21.72 -3.32 -29.10
C ASN A 8 20.58 -4.02 -28.36
N LYS A 9 20.03 -3.40 -27.31
CA LYS A 9 18.72 -3.75 -26.75
C LYS A 9 17.63 -3.12 -27.61
N THR A 10 17.59 -3.49 -28.88
CA THR A 10 16.44 -3.23 -29.75
C THR A 10 15.27 -4.10 -29.31
N GLY A 11 14.19 -3.48 -29.02
CA GLY A 11 12.89 -4.10 -28.89
C GLY A 11 12.14 -3.59 -27.64
N SER A 12 11.27 -2.63 -27.83
CA SER A 12 10.13 -2.36 -26.97
C SER A 12 9.21 -3.58 -26.94
N THR A 13 9.69 -4.69 -26.42
CA THR A 13 8.81 -5.75 -25.93
C THR A 13 8.14 -5.17 -24.71
N GLY A 14 6.83 -4.95 -24.82
CA GLY A 14 5.99 -4.52 -23.71
C GLY A 14 6.37 -5.33 -22.48
N LYS A 15 7.17 -4.75 -21.59
CA LYS A 15 7.60 -5.37 -20.34
C LYS A 15 6.32 -5.69 -19.58
N ARG A 16 6.03 -6.95 -19.39
CA ARG A 16 4.84 -7.46 -18.72
C ARG A 16 4.73 -6.75 -17.37
N VAL A 17 3.59 -6.09 -17.15
CA VAL A 17 3.22 -5.58 -15.84
C VAL A 17 3.21 -6.80 -14.91
N SER A 18 4.28 -7.00 -14.17
CA SER A 18 4.36 -8.06 -13.17
C SER A 18 3.48 -7.61 -12.00
N PHE A 19 2.41 -8.37 -11.74
CA PHE A 19 1.61 -8.19 -10.53
C PHE A 19 2.52 -8.43 -9.33
N ASP A 20 2.84 -7.37 -8.61
CA ASP A 20 3.56 -7.44 -7.35
C ASP A 20 2.56 -7.34 -6.20
N ALA A 21 2.32 -8.48 -5.53
CA ALA A 21 1.39 -8.57 -4.42
C ALA A 21 1.79 -7.64 -3.25
N GLU A 22 3.09 -7.43 -3.02
CA GLU A 22 3.58 -6.54 -1.95
C GLU A 22 3.15 -5.09 -2.20
N THR A 23 3.26 -4.62 -3.43
CA THR A 23 2.86 -3.25 -3.79
C THR A 23 1.35 -3.06 -3.76
N ALA A 24 0.56 -4.08 -4.16
CA ALA A 24 -0.89 -4.02 -4.08
C ALA A 24 -1.38 -3.94 -2.63
N ILE A 25 -0.78 -4.71 -1.72
CA ILE A 25 -1.07 -4.66 -0.29
C ILE A 25 -0.66 -3.29 0.30
N PHE A 26 0.49 -2.75 -0.13
CA PHE A 26 0.92 -1.41 0.30
C PHE A 26 -0.12 -0.34 -0.09
N ASP A 27 -0.60 -0.36 -1.32
CA ASP A 27 -1.61 0.58 -1.80
C ASP A 27 -2.96 0.41 -1.08
N LEU A 28 -3.36 -0.82 -0.74
CA LEU A 28 -4.54 -1.10 0.08
C LEU A 28 -4.41 -0.51 1.49
N VAL A 29 -3.26 -0.74 2.15
CA VAL A 29 -3.02 -0.21 3.51
C VAL A 29 -2.91 1.31 3.49
N ARG A 30 -2.30 1.91 2.49
CA ARG A 30 -2.20 3.37 2.35
C ARG A 30 -3.58 4.01 2.15
N ASN A 31 -4.49 3.35 1.44
CA ASN A 31 -5.82 3.86 1.09
C ASN A 31 -6.96 3.20 1.92
N TRP A 32 -6.65 2.57 3.06
CA TRP A 32 -7.64 1.87 3.90
C TRP A 32 -8.84 2.74 4.31
N TRP A 33 -8.60 4.05 4.46
CA TRP A 33 -9.63 5.01 4.84
C TRP A 33 -10.72 5.17 3.76
N LEU A 34 -10.38 5.03 2.45
CA LEU A 34 -11.34 5.03 1.35
C LEU A 34 -12.29 3.82 1.44
N ILE A 35 -11.74 2.66 1.78
CA ILE A 35 -12.52 1.43 1.99
C ILE A 35 -13.49 1.63 3.15
N LEU A 36 -13.02 2.21 4.26
CA LEU A 36 -13.84 2.45 5.43
C LEU A 36 -14.97 3.46 5.16
N ILE A 37 -14.67 4.57 4.50
CA ILE A 37 -15.69 5.57 4.14
C ILE A 37 -16.73 4.97 3.19
N GLY A 38 -16.29 4.24 2.16
CA GLY A 38 -17.19 3.58 1.23
C GLY A 38 -18.11 2.56 1.92
N ALA A 39 -17.57 1.77 2.83
CA ALA A 39 -18.35 0.82 3.64
C ALA A 39 -19.37 1.51 4.54
N LEU A 40 -19.03 2.65 5.15
CA LEU A 40 -19.97 3.44 5.97
C LEU A 40 -21.10 4.03 5.13
N ILE A 41 -20.78 4.62 3.97
CA ILE A 41 -21.79 5.16 3.05
C ILE A 41 -22.74 4.05 2.59
N ALA A 42 -22.21 2.89 2.21
CA ALA A 42 -23.02 1.74 1.81
C ALA A 42 -23.90 1.22 2.96
N ALA A 43 -23.39 1.22 4.19
CA ALA A 43 -24.18 0.85 5.36
C ALA A 43 -25.33 1.84 5.61
N MET A 44 -25.11 3.14 5.46
CA MET A 44 -26.17 4.16 5.59
C MET A 44 -27.25 4.02 4.50
N ILE A 45 -26.82 3.89 3.25
CA ILE A 45 -27.76 3.70 2.13
C ILE A 45 -28.56 2.40 2.32
N SER A 46 -27.88 1.29 2.66
CA SER A 46 -28.53 0.01 2.92
C SER A 46 -29.51 0.10 4.09
N TYR A 47 -29.19 0.86 5.14
CA TYR A 47 -30.09 1.07 6.27
C TYR A 47 -31.39 1.73 5.82
N VAL A 48 -31.31 2.82 5.05
CA VAL A 48 -32.49 3.53 4.54
C VAL A 48 -33.30 2.64 3.60
N VAL A 49 -32.66 2.02 2.60
CA VAL A 49 -33.33 1.16 1.62
C VAL A 49 -34.00 -0.03 2.31
N VAL A 50 -33.31 -0.71 3.23
CA VAL A 50 -33.88 -1.86 3.95
C VAL A 50 -35.01 -1.43 4.87
N THR A 51 -34.97 -0.25 5.48
CA THR A 51 -36.03 0.25 6.36
C THR A 51 -37.28 0.63 5.59
N GLU A 52 -37.12 1.28 4.42
CA GLU A 52 -38.26 1.69 3.57
C GLU A 52 -38.90 0.52 2.80
N THR A 53 -38.09 -0.51 2.45
CA THR A 53 -38.60 -1.63 1.62
C THR A 53 -39.08 -2.81 2.46
N TYR A 54 -38.87 -2.78 3.78
CA TYR A 54 -39.20 -3.90 4.64
C TYR A 54 -40.65 -3.81 5.15
N GLU A 55 -41.51 -4.72 4.68
CA GLU A 55 -42.80 -4.99 5.26
C GLU A 55 -42.73 -6.18 6.23
N GLU A 56 -43.16 -5.98 7.44
CA GLU A 56 -43.29 -7.07 8.42
C GLU A 56 -44.42 -8.01 8.00
N LYS A 57 -44.15 -9.32 7.94
CA LYS A 57 -45.16 -10.33 7.63
C LYS A 57 -45.49 -11.15 8.87
N TYR A 58 -46.75 -11.24 9.16
CA TYR A 58 -47.31 -11.97 10.28
C TYR A 58 -47.99 -13.24 9.78
N THR A 59 -47.75 -14.38 10.44
CA THR A 59 -48.33 -15.68 10.08
C THR A 59 -49.17 -16.20 11.23
N SER A 60 -50.43 -16.57 10.91
CA SER A 60 -51.30 -17.34 11.80
C SER A 60 -51.46 -18.74 11.23
N SER A 61 -51.52 -19.73 12.10
CA SER A 61 -51.65 -21.13 11.69
C SER A 61 -52.82 -21.80 12.43
N ALA A 62 -53.54 -22.68 11.71
CA ALA A 62 -54.55 -23.58 12.24
C ALA A 62 -54.21 -25.01 11.77
N THR A 63 -54.56 -25.98 12.61
CA THR A 63 -54.30 -27.40 12.29
C THR A 63 -55.63 -28.15 12.34
N PHE A 64 -55.85 -28.95 11.31
CA PHE A 64 -57.07 -29.76 11.13
C PHE A 64 -56.73 -31.23 11.08
N VAL A 65 -57.69 -32.07 11.50
CA VAL A 65 -57.65 -33.50 11.29
C VAL A 65 -58.78 -33.88 10.36
N VAL A 66 -58.49 -34.58 9.32
CA VAL A 66 -59.50 -35.06 8.33
C VAL A 66 -59.90 -36.48 8.68
N THR A 67 -61.21 -36.70 8.88
CA THR A 67 -61.81 -38.02 9.19
C THR A 67 -62.88 -38.39 8.21
N THR A 68 -63.13 -39.69 8.00
CA THR A 68 -64.20 -40.21 7.13
C THR A 68 -65.49 -40.35 7.90
N LYS A 69 -66.64 -39.89 7.31
CA LYS A 69 -67.99 -40.06 7.88
C LYS A 69 -68.36 -41.53 7.81
N GLY A 70 -68.69 -42.20 8.90
CA GLY A 70 -69.44 -43.44 8.96
C GLY A 70 -68.69 -44.78 9.07
N THR A 71 -67.44 -44.86 9.48
CA THR A 71 -66.78 -46.14 9.73
C THR A 71 -66.59 -46.38 11.24
N VAL A 72 -67.45 -47.19 11.78
CA VAL A 72 -67.24 -47.86 13.04
C VAL A 72 -66.37 -49.13 12.78
N SER A 73 -65.16 -49.06 13.27
CA SER A 73 -64.19 -50.19 13.49
C SER A 73 -63.95 -51.22 12.38
N SER A 74 -62.76 -51.29 11.84
CA SER A 74 -61.91 -52.48 11.82
C SER A 74 -60.67 -52.49 10.91
N THR A 75 -60.14 -51.40 10.46
CA THR A 75 -58.78 -51.42 9.88
C THR A 75 -58.16 -50.03 9.92
N VAL A 76 -57.39 -49.79 10.97
CA VAL A 76 -56.77 -48.46 11.23
C VAL A 76 -55.90 -47.99 10.07
N PHE A 77 -55.22 -48.88 9.37
CA PHE A 77 -54.31 -48.53 8.25
C PHE A 77 -55.02 -48.22 6.93
N SER A 78 -56.12 -48.91 6.58
CA SER A 78 -56.90 -48.61 5.35
C SER A 78 -57.62 -47.28 5.48
N ASN A 79 -58.07 -46.94 6.67
CA ASN A 79 -58.75 -45.70 6.98
C ASN A 79 -57.79 -44.52 6.95
N LEU A 80 -56.49 -44.74 7.35
CA LEU A 80 -55.47 -43.68 7.31
C LEU A 80 -55.10 -43.23 5.90
N ASN A 81 -54.93 -44.18 4.97
CA ASN A 81 -54.63 -43.88 3.56
C ASN A 81 -55.82 -43.15 2.89
N THR A 82 -57.04 -43.57 3.18
CA THR A 82 -58.22 -42.90 2.66
C THR A 82 -58.38 -41.48 3.25
N ALA A 83 -58.13 -41.33 4.54
CA ALA A 83 -58.18 -40.02 5.21
C ALA A 83 -57.05 -39.09 4.74
N SER A 84 -55.84 -39.62 4.43
CA SER A 84 -54.74 -38.87 3.84
C SER A 84 -55.07 -38.38 2.42
N ASN A 85 -55.64 -39.23 1.57
CA ASN A 85 -56.08 -38.82 0.22
C ASN A 85 -57.19 -37.76 0.27
N LEU A 86 -58.12 -37.88 1.22
CA LEU A 86 -59.15 -36.87 1.46
C LEU A 86 -58.53 -35.56 1.98
N ALA A 87 -57.56 -35.62 2.86
CA ALA A 87 -56.85 -34.45 3.35
C ALA A 87 -56.09 -33.72 2.22
N GLU A 88 -55.57 -34.46 1.23
CA GLU A 88 -54.99 -33.88 0.03
C GLU A 88 -56.03 -33.11 -0.81
N SER A 89 -57.21 -33.68 -0.94
CA SER A 89 -58.35 -32.98 -1.60
C SER A 89 -58.78 -31.72 -0.86
N PHE A 90 -58.81 -31.75 0.49
CA PHE A 90 -59.09 -30.56 1.30
C PHE A 90 -58.01 -29.49 1.16
N LYS A 91 -56.74 -29.88 0.98
CA LYS A 91 -55.67 -28.94 0.68
C LYS A 91 -55.98 -28.10 -0.56
N TYR A 92 -56.39 -28.74 -1.65
CA TYR A 92 -56.78 -28.02 -2.88
C TYR A 92 -57.97 -27.09 -2.68
N ILE A 93 -58.92 -27.48 -1.81
CA ILE A 93 -60.08 -26.62 -1.50
C ILE A 93 -59.63 -25.40 -0.70
N LEU A 94 -58.76 -25.58 0.30
CA LEU A 94 -58.28 -24.49 1.13
C LEU A 94 -57.36 -23.51 0.39
N ASP A 95 -56.66 -24.00 -0.62
CA ASP A 95 -55.80 -23.20 -1.49
C ASP A 95 -56.58 -22.63 -2.72
N SER A 96 -57.90 -22.87 -2.84
CA SER A 96 -58.71 -22.46 -4.00
C SER A 96 -59.07 -20.99 -3.98
N ASP A 97 -59.05 -20.38 -5.16
CA ASP A 97 -59.48 -18.98 -5.36
C ASP A 97 -60.97 -18.79 -5.02
N VAL A 98 -61.81 -19.81 -5.25
CA VAL A 98 -63.25 -19.78 -4.94
C VAL A 98 -63.51 -19.61 -3.45
N LEU A 99 -62.73 -20.30 -2.60
CA LEU A 99 -62.80 -20.11 -1.15
C LEU A 99 -62.31 -18.73 -0.74
N MET A 100 -61.24 -18.25 -1.35
CA MET A 100 -60.71 -16.92 -1.07
C MET A 100 -61.67 -15.80 -1.49
N GLU A 101 -62.40 -15.94 -2.60
CA GLU A 101 -63.43 -15.00 -2.99
C GLU A 101 -64.55 -14.92 -1.94
N LYS A 102 -65.02 -16.08 -1.43
CA LYS A 102 -66.02 -16.13 -0.36
C LYS A 102 -65.49 -15.56 0.97
N VAL A 103 -64.23 -15.77 1.28
CA VAL A 103 -63.58 -15.17 2.46
C VAL A 103 -63.51 -13.65 2.32
N CYS A 104 -63.13 -13.14 1.15
CA CYS A 104 -63.11 -11.70 0.88
C CYS A 104 -64.51 -11.07 0.97
N GLU A 105 -65.55 -11.73 0.41
CA GLU A 105 -66.92 -11.30 0.55
C GLU A 105 -67.33 -11.25 2.04
N SER A 106 -67.07 -12.30 2.81
CA SER A 106 -67.45 -12.38 4.22
C SER A 106 -66.77 -11.33 5.12
N LEU A 107 -65.55 -10.91 4.73
CA LEU A 107 -64.80 -9.89 5.43
C LEU A 107 -64.98 -8.47 4.90
N ASN A 108 -65.80 -8.33 3.81
CA ASN A 108 -66.04 -7.07 3.09
C ASN A 108 -64.76 -6.36 2.66
N ILE A 109 -63.84 -7.14 2.05
CA ILE A 109 -62.56 -6.66 1.47
C ILE A 109 -62.53 -6.98 -0.03
N ASP A 110 -61.98 -6.05 -0.83
CA ASP A 110 -61.93 -6.21 -2.30
C ASP A 110 -60.96 -7.30 -2.74
N SER A 111 -59.84 -7.44 -2.01
CA SER A 111 -58.83 -8.47 -2.27
C SER A 111 -57.93 -8.70 -1.04
N PHE A 112 -57.35 -9.90 -0.94
CA PHE A 112 -56.39 -10.25 0.11
C PHE A 112 -54.97 -10.19 -0.44
N SER A 113 -54.14 -9.25 0.05
CA SER A 113 -52.75 -9.08 -0.32
C SER A 113 -51.78 -9.92 0.53
N GLY A 114 -52.16 -11.13 0.87
CA GLY A 114 -51.36 -12.08 1.60
C GLY A 114 -51.21 -13.41 0.88
N THR A 115 -50.59 -14.39 1.56
CA THR A 115 -50.47 -15.77 1.06
C THR A 115 -51.22 -16.72 2.01
N VAL A 116 -52.02 -17.60 1.43
CA VAL A 116 -52.61 -18.75 2.12
C VAL A 116 -51.87 -19.99 1.63
N THR A 117 -51.45 -20.82 2.56
CA THR A 117 -50.69 -22.06 2.23
C THR A 117 -51.23 -23.19 3.11
N SER A 118 -51.67 -24.24 2.51
CA SER A 118 -52.04 -25.47 3.21
C SER A 118 -51.01 -26.55 2.98
N THR A 119 -50.60 -27.21 4.06
CA THR A 119 -49.59 -28.29 4.04
C THR A 119 -50.11 -29.53 4.74
N LEU A 120 -50.08 -30.69 4.07
CA LEU A 120 -50.37 -31.98 4.64
C LEU A 120 -49.11 -32.53 5.31
N LEU A 121 -49.21 -32.94 6.59
CA LEU A 121 -48.08 -33.60 7.26
C LEU A 121 -47.89 -35.00 6.62
N PRO A 122 -46.63 -35.34 6.25
CA PRO A 122 -46.36 -36.61 5.57
C PRO A 122 -46.83 -37.82 6.40
N ASN A 123 -47.50 -38.79 5.73
CA ASN A 123 -48.02 -40.00 6.32
C ASN A 123 -49.05 -39.78 7.44
N THR A 124 -49.79 -38.69 7.41
CA THR A 124 -50.82 -38.38 8.37
C THR A 124 -52.07 -37.83 7.67
N ASN A 125 -53.16 -37.71 8.40
CA ASN A 125 -54.40 -37.03 7.99
C ASN A 125 -54.50 -35.61 8.59
N ILE A 126 -53.36 -35.04 8.96
CA ILE A 126 -53.26 -33.72 9.59
C ILE A 126 -52.90 -32.68 8.55
N LEU A 127 -53.73 -31.66 8.43
CA LEU A 127 -53.56 -30.55 7.53
C LEU A 127 -53.27 -29.27 8.31
N SER A 128 -52.18 -28.60 7.99
CA SER A 128 -51.80 -27.31 8.56
C SER A 128 -52.12 -26.19 7.56
N LEU A 129 -52.95 -25.24 7.96
CA LEU A 129 -53.25 -24.02 7.23
C LEU A 129 -52.44 -22.87 7.80
N GLN A 130 -51.78 -22.14 6.95
CA GLN A 130 -51.02 -20.94 7.30
C GLN A 130 -51.49 -19.76 6.44
N VAL A 131 -51.77 -18.65 7.09
CA VAL A 131 -52.12 -17.38 6.44
C VAL A 131 -51.07 -16.37 6.82
N THR A 132 -50.49 -15.68 5.84
CA THR A 132 -49.45 -14.67 6.03
C THR A 132 -49.85 -13.36 5.38
N SER A 133 -49.84 -12.26 6.11
CA SER A 133 -50.06 -10.92 5.59
C SER A 133 -49.26 -9.85 6.33
N SER A 134 -49.31 -8.60 5.92
CA SER A 134 -48.65 -7.46 6.56
C SER A 134 -49.32 -6.99 7.86
N SER A 135 -50.59 -7.41 8.12
CA SER A 135 -51.33 -7.05 9.33
C SER A 135 -51.62 -8.27 10.19
N PRO A 136 -51.24 -8.28 11.49
CA PRO A 136 -51.54 -9.40 12.38
C PRO A 136 -53.04 -9.62 12.57
N GLU A 137 -53.83 -8.54 12.60
CA GLU A 137 -55.28 -8.60 12.75
C GLU A 137 -55.94 -9.17 11.50
N LEU A 138 -55.54 -8.69 10.30
CA LEU A 138 -56.03 -9.18 9.04
C LEU A 138 -55.72 -10.67 8.84
N THR A 139 -54.49 -11.08 9.17
CA THR A 139 -54.05 -12.49 9.13
C THR A 139 -54.95 -13.38 10.01
N PHE A 140 -55.29 -12.94 11.22
CA PHE A 140 -56.14 -13.67 12.15
C PHE A 140 -57.60 -13.70 11.67
N ARG A 141 -58.13 -12.58 11.13
CA ARG A 141 -59.50 -12.51 10.58
C ARG A 141 -59.67 -13.42 9.39
N VAL A 142 -58.69 -13.40 8.46
CA VAL A 142 -58.75 -14.24 7.23
C VAL A 142 -58.69 -15.73 7.57
N ILE A 143 -57.79 -16.17 8.50
CA ILE A 143 -57.73 -17.60 8.85
C ILE A 143 -59.03 -18.07 9.54
N ASN A 144 -59.66 -17.23 10.38
CA ASN A 144 -60.94 -17.56 10.97
C ASN A 144 -62.06 -17.60 9.93
N ALA A 145 -62.10 -16.66 8.99
CA ALA A 145 -63.06 -16.66 7.90
C ALA A 145 -62.90 -17.89 6.98
N ILE A 146 -61.66 -18.36 6.74
CA ILE A 146 -61.41 -19.63 6.05
C ILE A 146 -62.01 -20.81 6.84
N ILE A 147 -61.78 -20.83 8.18
CA ILE A 147 -62.31 -21.87 9.06
C ILE A 147 -63.83 -21.85 9.09
N GLU A 148 -64.48 -20.70 9.03
CA GLU A 148 -65.94 -20.56 9.03
C GLU A 148 -66.58 -20.90 7.69
N ASN A 149 -65.92 -20.58 6.59
CA ASN A 149 -66.49 -20.72 5.23
C ASN A 149 -66.06 -21.99 4.49
N HIS A 150 -65.08 -22.77 4.99
CA HIS A 150 -64.56 -23.94 4.26
C HIS A 150 -65.64 -24.97 3.95
N HIS A 151 -66.62 -25.18 4.82
CA HIS A 151 -67.70 -26.16 4.62
C HIS A 151 -68.66 -25.80 3.47
N ILE A 152 -68.80 -24.51 3.10
CA ILE A 152 -69.57 -24.08 1.96
C ILE A 152 -69.06 -24.68 0.65
N VAL A 153 -67.70 -24.77 0.54
CA VAL A 153 -67.04 -25.34 -0.64
C VAL A 153 -66.83 -26.85 -0.47
N SER A 154 -66.48 -27.31 0.76
CA SER A 154 -66.22 -28.73 0.98
C SER A 154 -67.41 -29.63 0.92
N ASP A 155 -68.58 -29.21 1.41
CA ASP A 155 -69.79 -30.03 1.41
C ASP A 155 -70.30 -30.30 0.00
N THR A 156 -70.03 -29.42 -0.97
CA THR A 156 -70.36 -29.61 -2.39
C THR A 156 -69.38 -30.58 -3.09
N VAL A 157 -68.14 -30.72 -2.61
CA VAL A 157 -67.10 -31.49 -3.29
C VAL A 157 -66.81 -32.82 -2.59
N ILE A 158 -66.85 -32.87 -1.22
CA ILE A 158 -66.46 -34.05 -0.44
C ILE A 158 -67.51 -34.35 0.65
N ALA A 159 -68.61 -34.90 0.27
CA ALA A 159 -69.75 -35.20 1.19
C ALA A 159 -69.45 -36.29 2.25
N SER A 160 -68.36 -37.09 2.04
CA SER A 160 -67.98 -38.26 2.87
C SER A 160 -66.89 -38.02 3.94
N ALA A 161 -66.40 -36.78 4.09
CA ALA A 161 -65.33 -36.47 5.02
C ALA A 161 -65.77 -35.39 6.02
N ASN A 162 -65.13 -35.41 7.18
CA ASN A 162 -65.16 -34.36 8.22
C ASN A 162 -63.78 -33.76 8.40
N MET A 163 -63.72 -32.44 8.55
CA MET A 163 -62.51 -31.72 8.87
C MET A 163 -62.69 -31.08 10.28
N ASP A 164 -62.03 -31.64 11.28
CA ASP A 164 -62.13 -31.21 12.66
C ASP A 164 -60.94 -30.30 13.02
N LEU A 165 -61.23 -29.17 13.66
CA LEU A 165 -60.18 -28.23 14.07
C LEU A 165 -59.44 -28.76 15.30
N LEU A 166 -58.16 -29.14 15.15
CA LEU A 166 -57.30 -29.62 16.22
C LEU A 166 -56.68 -28.48 17.01
N GLN A 167 -56.17 -27.45 16.31
CA GLN A 167 -55.56 -26.28 16.90
C GLN A 167 -56.17 -24.99 16.34
N LYS A 168 -56.68 -24.16 17.25
CA LYS A 168 -57.26 -22.86 16.90
C LYS A 168 -56.17 -21.86 16.54
N PRO A 169 -56.41 -20.99 15.54
CA PRO A 169 -55.50 -19.93 15.21
C PRO A 169 -55.38 -18.92 16.34
N THR A 170 -54.22 -18.28 16.44
CA THR A 170 -53.96 -17.20 17.40
C THR A 170 -53.51 -15.95 16.66
N VAL A 171 -53.79 -14.80 17.28
CA VAL A 171 -53.27 -13.53 16.72
C VAL A 171 -51.74 -13.55 16.87
N PRO A 172 -51.00 -13.42 15.76
CA PRO A 172 -49.56 -13.43 15.77
C PRO A 172 -49.03 -12.19 16.51
N ARG A 173 -48.22 -12.43 17.59
CA ARG A 173 -47.64 -11.37 18.41
C ARG A 173 -46.29 -10.89 17.90
N ALA A 174 -45.63 -11.63 16.99
CA ALA A 174 -44.34 -11.31 16.40
C ALA A 174 -44.37 -11.60 14.90
N ALA A 175 -43.60 -10.88 14.13
CA ALA A 175 -43.46 -11.13 12.70
C ALA A 175 -42.83 -12.51 12.47
N ALA A 176 -43.47 -13.32 11.61
CA ALA A 176 -43.05 -14.70 11.31
C ALA A 176 -41.71 -14.77 10.60
N TYR A 177 -41.41 -13.77 9.84
CA TYR A 177 -40.14 -13.60 9.14
C TYR A 177 -39.56 -12.27 9.56
N GLY A 178 -38.91 -12.27 10.73
CA GLY A 178 -38.03 -11.16 11.11
C GLY A 178 -36.83 -11.13 10.16
N MET A 179 -36.83 -10.18 9.18
CA MET A 179 -35.66 -9.98 8.36
C MET A 179 -34.48 -9.59 9.26
N ASN A 180 -33.39 -10.32 9.17
CA ASN A 180 -32.18 -9.95 9.90
C ASN A 180 -31.55 -8.71 9.22
N ARG A 181 -32.17 -7.53 9.50
CA ARG A 181 -31.78 -6.23 8.96
C ARG A 181 -30.28 -6.00 9.07
N ASN A 182 -29.72 -6.33 10.24
CA ASN A 182 -28.29 -6.16 10.48
C ASN A 182 -27.43 -7.08 9.58
N ALA A 183 -27.91 -8.27 9.24
CA ALA A 183 -27.19 -9.17 8.33
C ALA A 183 -27.17 -8.64 6.89
N LYS A 184 -28.28 -8.06 6.40
CA LYS A 184 -28.33 -7.45 5.06
C LYS A 184 -27.43 -6.22 4.98
N ILE A 185 -27.49 -5.32 5.97
CA ILE A 185 -26.63 -4.13 6.03
C ILE A 185 -25.15 -4.53 6.04
N LYS A 186 -24.76 -5.49 6.89
CA LYS A 186 -23.40 -6.02 6.92
C LYS A 186 -22.96 -6.62 5.59
N LYS A 187 -23.85 -7.38 4.93
CA LYS A 187 -23.57 -8.00 3.62
C LYS A 187 -23.29 -6.95 2.53
N TYR A 188 -24.11 -5.92 2.42
CA TYR A 188 -23.92 -4.87 1.41
C TYR A 188 -22.71 -3.99 1.72
N SER A 189 -22.49 -3.65 2.99
CA SER A 189 -21.29 -2.91 3.43
C SER A 189 -20.01 -3.70 3.11
N LEU A 190 -19.97 -5.00 3.38
CA LEU A 190 -18.83 -5.86 3.08
C LEU A 190 -18.59 -6.00 1.57
N LEU A 191 -19.66 -6.16 0.79
CA LEU A 191 -19.57 -6.27 -0.67
C LEU A 191 -18.99 -4.99 -1.28
N THR A 192 -19.43 -3.82 -0.80
CA THR A 192 -18.89 -2.52 -1.24
C THR A 192 -17.44 -2.34 -0.84
N ALA A 193 -17.06 -2.72 0.39
CA ALA A 193 -15.68 -2.69 0.83
C ALA A 193 -14.77 -3.55 -0.07
N LEU A 194 -15.23 -4.76 -0.42
CA LEU A 194 -14.51 -5.66 -1.34
C LEU A 194 -14.39 -5.04 -2.74
N GLY A 195 -15.47 -4.44 -3.26
CA GLY A 195 -15.46 -3.77 -4.56
C GLY A 195 -14.46 -2.62 -4.62
N ILE A 196 -14.42 -1.77 -3.59
CA ILE A 196 -13.44 -0.67 -3.51
C ILE A 196 -12.01 -1.23 -3.42
N ALA A 197 -11.78 -2.29 -2.63
CA ALA A 197 -10.47 -2.93 -2.54
C ALA A 197 -10.00 -3.45 -3.90
N VAL A 198 -10.88 -4.09 -4.68
CA VAL A 198 -10.57 -4.55 -6.05
C VAL A 198 -10.22 -3.38 -6.97
N ILE A 199 -10.96 -2.27 -6.89
CA ILE A 199 -10.69 -1.06 -7.67
C ILE A 199 -9.31 -0.49 -7.30
N ILE A 200 -8.97 -0.40 -6.02
CA ILE A 200 -7.64 0.08 -5.57
C ILE A 200 -6.53 -0.80 -6.14
N VAL A 201 -6.69 -2.13 -6.09
CA VAL A 201 -5.70 -3.08 -6.65
C VAL A 201 -5.60 -2.92 -8.16
N ALA A 202 -6.72 -2.76 -8.88
CA ALA A 202 -6.71 -2.54 -10.32
C ALA A 202 -5.97 -1.24 -10.69
N PHE A 203 -6.23 -0.14 -9.98
CA PHE A 203 -5.49 1.11 -10.15
C PHE A 203 -4.00 0.96 -9.82
N SER A 204 -3.66 0.17 -8.78
CA SER A 204 -2.27 -0.12 -8.44
C SER A 204 -1.54 -0.85 -9.57
N CYS A 205 -2.21 -1.76 -10.28
CA CYS A 205 -1.64 -2.49 -11.42
C CYS A 205 -1.45 -1.61 -12.67
N ILE A 206 -2.35 -0.65 -12.90
CA ILE A 206 -2.30 0.25 -14.07
C ILE A 206 -1.25 1.36 -13.86
N ASN A 207 -0.94 1.69 -12.61
CA ASN A 207 -0.06 2.80 -12.28
C ASN A 207 1.41 2.45 -12.57
N ASP A 208 1.99 3.11 -13.59
CA ASP A 208 3.34 2.89 -14.11
C ASP A 208 4.46 3.53 -13.26
N ARG A 209 4.23 3.83 -11.99
CA ARG A 209 5.23 4.44 -11.10
C ARG A 209 6.22 3.41 -10.57
N VAL A 210 7.44 3.87 -10.30
CA VAL A 210 8.48 3.04 -9.66
C VAL A 210 8.17 2.91 -8.17
N LYS A 211 7.86 1.69 -7.72
CA LYS A 211 7.40 1.41 -6.35
C LYS A 211 8.45 0.73 -5.48
N ASN A 212 9.34 -0.03 -6.09
CA ASN A 212 10.35 -0.81 -5.37
C ASN A 212 11.68 -0.89 -6.12
N GLU A 213 12.68 -1.50 -5.50
CA GLU A 213 14.01 -1.67 -6.07
C GLU A 213 14.02 -2.61 -7.30
N GLN A 214 13.05 -3.53 -7.39
CA GLN A 214 12.92 -4.44 -8.54
C GLN A 214 12.36 -3.69 -9.77
N ASP A 215 11.42 -2.75 -9.56
CA ASP A 215 10.92 -1.87 -10.62
C ASP A 215 12.07 -1.05 -11.22
N LEU A 216 12.95 -0.49 -10.37
CA LEU A 216 14.11 0.26 -10.83
C LEU A 216 15.01 -0.62 -11.73
N THR A 217 15.24 -1.88 -11.36
CA THR A 217 16.10 -2.78 -12.13
C THR A 217 15.43 -3.31 -13.41
N ASN A 218 14.11 -3.54 -13.37
CA ASN A 218 13.40 -4.24 -14.45
C ASN A 218 12.75 -3.29 -15.47
N ARG A 219 12.43 -2.06 -15.06
CA ARG A 219 11.60 -1.13 -15.85
C ARG A 219 12.32 0.15 -16.25
N ILE A 220 13.42 0.48 -15.57
CA ILE A 220 14.23 1.65 -15.87
C ILE A 220 15.48 1.22 -16.64
N ASP A 221 15.84 2.01 -17.65
CA ASP A 221 16.92 1.69 -18.57
C ASP A 221 18.29 2.15 -18.05
N CYS A 222 18.49 2.07 -16.72
CA CYS A 222 19.77 2.34 -16.07
C CYS A 222 20.06 1.36 -14.93
N ASP A 223 21.32 1.28 -14.52
CA ASP A 223 21.76 0.45 -13.40
C ASP A 223 21.34 1.04 -12.05
N LYS A 224 20.94 0.18 -11.11
CA LYS A 224 20.70 0.60 -9.74
C LYS A 224 22.01 0.92 -9.02
N LEU A 225 22.17 2.16 -8.57
CA LEU A 225 23.32 2.60 -7.77
C LEU A 225 23.08 2.44 -6.28
N ALA A 226 21.96 2.96 -5.78
CA ALA A 226 21.60 2.91 -4.37
C ALA A 226 20.08 2.90 -4.16
N ALA A 227 19.69 2.61 -2.90
CA ALA A 227 18.31 2.65 -2.46
C ALA A 227 18.28 3.23 -1.03
N PHE A 228 17.77 4.46 -0.88
CA PHE A 228 17.68 5.17 0.38
C PHE A 228 16.32 5.01 1.02
N LYS A 229 16.30 4.46 2.23
CA LYS A 229 15.07 4.35 3.03
C LYS A 229 14.67 5.72 3.56
N HIS A 230 13.37 5.92 3.75
CA HIS A 230 12.85 7.11 4.42
C HIS A 230 13.49 7.27 5.80
N GLU A 231 14.24 8.35 5.97
CA GLU A 231 14.94 8.66 7.22
C GLU A 231 14.05 9.50 8.13
N LYS A 232 13.69 8.94 9.28
CA LYS A 232 12.95 9.65 10.33
C LYS A 232 13.94 10.35 11.25
N THR A 233 14.11 11.66 11.09
CA THR A 233 14.92 12.45 12.03
C THR A 233 14.38 12.30 13.45
N LYS A 234 15.22 11.91 14.39
CA LYS A 234 14.85 11.83 15.82
C LYS A 234 14.48 13.23 16.32
N ARG A 235 13.25 13.40 16.77
CA ARG A 235 12.79 14.65 17.39
C ARG A 235 13.42 14.73 18.79
N THR A 236 14.42 15.59 18.98
CA THR A 236 14.86 15.97 20.32
C THR A 236 13.97 17.13 20.81
N LEU A 237 13.68 17.18 22.11
CA LEU A 237 12.90 18.25 22.73
C LEU A 237 13.44 19.64 22.35
N ARG A 238 14.74 19.79 22.17
CA ARG A 238 15.41 21.03 21.75
C ARG A 238 15.09 21.40 20.28
N SER A 239 14.86 20.42 19.39
CA SER A 239 14.49 20.66 17.99
C SER A 239 13.01 21.05 17.83
N VAL A 240 12.16 20.69 18.78
CA VAL A 240 10.74 21.07 18.81
C VAL A 240 10.58 22.55 19.22
N VAL A 241 11.41 23.01 20.15
CA VAL A 241 11.36 24.39 20.68
C VAL A 241 12.03 25.41 19.74
N LYS A 242 13.09 25.01 19.05
CA LYS A 242 13.79 25.87 18.06
C LYS A 242 13.41 25.48 16.65
N HIS A 243 12.31 25.61 16.10
CA HIS A 243 11.93 25.36 14.70
C HIS A 243 13.11 25.11 13.72
N GLY A 244 14.10 24.31 14.17
CA GLY A 244 15.32 23.99 13.45
C GLY A 244 14.96 23.14 12.23
N LYS A 245 15.29 23.65 11.05
CA LYS A 245 15.12 22.92 9.78
C LYS A 245 15.86 21.60 9.88
N LYS A 246 15.20 20.53 9.47
CA LYS A 246 15.71 19.16 9.50
C LYS A 246 16.60 18.93 8.28
N ASN A 247 17.90 19.13 8.43
CA ASN A 247 18.84 18.81 7.37
C ASN A 247 19.25 17.35 7.47
N LEU A 248 18.98 16.55 6.42
CA LEU A 248 19.37 15.16 6.30
C LEU A 248 20.79 15.07 5.73
N LEU A 249 21.77 15.54 6.50
CA LEU A 249 23.18 15.49 6.11
C LEU A 249 23.91 14.35 6.82
N VAL A 250 24.81 13.69 6.12
CA VAL A 250 25.59 12.54 6.64
C VAL A 250 26.52 12.90 7.78
N ASN A 251 26.91 14.16 7.89
CA ASN A 251 27.72 14.68 9.01
C ASN A 251 26.86 15.12 10.21
N SER A 252 25.53 15.07 10.11
CA SER A 252 24.65 15.47 11.19
C SER A 252 24.54 14.37 12.25
N PRO A 253 24.63 14.69 13.56
CA PRO A 253 24.47 13.72 14.64
C PRO A 253 23.04 13.15 14.75
N THR A 254 22.07 13.73 14.03
CA THR A 254 20.67 13.28 14.01
C THR A 254 20.38 12.20 12.97
N THR A 255 21.32 11.98 12.06
CA THR A 255 21.20 11.02 10.96
C THR A 255 21.56 9.61 11.44
N SER A 256 20.83 8.59 10.96
CA SER A 256 21.07 7.20 11.38
C SER A 256 22.35 6.63 10.78
N PHE A 257 22.98 5.71 11.50
CA PHE A 257 24.16 4.99 11.00
C PHE A 257 23.86 4.27 9.67
N GLY A 258 22.67 3.65 9.55
CA GLY A 258 22.28 2.94 8.33
C GLY A 258 22.18 3.85 7.10
N TYR A 259 21.69 5.07 7.28
CA TYR A 259 21.64 6.08 6.22
C TYR A 259 23.04 6.50 5.79
N CYS A 260 23.92 6.81 6.74
CA CYS A 260 25.31 7.17 6.45
C CYS A 260 26.06 6.04 5.74
N GLU A 261 25.84 4.79 6.15
CA GLU A 261 26.46 3.64 5.52
C GLU A 261 25.98 3.42 4.08
N THR A 262 24.69 3.64 3.83
CA THR A 262 24.14 3.58 2.47
C THR A 262 24.79 4.64 1.57
N PHE A 263 25.01 5.87 2.07
CA PHE A 263 25.74 6.90 1.33
C PHE A 263 27.21 6.56 1.11
N ARG A 264 27.87 5.91 2.08
CA ARG A 264 29.25 5.45 1.91
C ARG A 264 29.39 4.43 0.79
N LEU A 265 28.50 3.44 0.74
CA LEU A 265 28.45 2.45 -0.33
C LEU A 265 28.12 3.09 -1.68
N PHE A 266 27.15 4.01 -1.71
CA PHE A 266 26.79 4.76 -2.89
C PHE A 266 27.98 5.57 -3.43
N LYS A 267 28.64 6.35 -2.56
CA LYS A 267 29.85 7.10 -2.91
C LYS A 267 30.93 6.19 -3.52
N THR A 268 31.20 5.04 -2.91
CA THR A 268 32.23 4.10 -3.39
C THR A 268 31.90 3.59 -4.79
N LYS A 269 30.62 3.29 -5.06
CA LYS A 269 30.18 2.84 -6.38
C LYS A 269 30.28 3.94 -7.43
N VAL A 270 29.82 5.16 -7.10
CA VAL A 270 29.94 6.33 -7.98
C VAL A 270 31.41 6.65 -8.25
N GLU A 271 32.27 6.69 -7.23
CA GLU A 271 33.69 6.95 -7.39
C GLU A 271 34.37 5.94 -8.33
N TYR A 272 34.03 4.65 -8.18
CA TYR A 272 34.55 3.61 -9.08
C TYR A 272 34.13 3.86 -10.54
N LEU A 273 32.87 4.20 -10.78
CA LEU A 273 32.36 4.46 -12.11
C LEU A 273 32.95 5.76 -12.70
N MET A 274 33.06 6.82 -11.92
CA MET A 274 33.71 8.08 -12.30
C MET A 274 35.17 7.85 -12.71
N LYS A 275 35.96 7.12 -11.90
CA LYS A 275 37.34 6.78 -12.22
C LYS A 275 37.47 5.90 -13.45
N LYS A 276 36.59 4.93 -13.63
CA LYS A 276 36.56 4.05 -14.82
C LYS A 276 36.30 4.81 -16.11
N GLY A 277 35.40 5.80 -16.07
CA GLY A 277 35.07 6.66 -17.19
C GLY A 277 35.99 7.86 -17.38
N ASN A 278 36.96 8.08 -16.47
CA ASN A 278 37.78 9.30 -16.38
C ASN A 278 36.92 10.58 -16.29
N HIS A 279 35.81 10.50 -15.53
CA HIS A 279 34.85 11.57 -15.32
C HIS A 279 35.22 12.41 -14.11
N LYS A 280 35.11 13.73 -14.18
CA LYS A 280 35.31 14.67 -13.10
C LYS A 280 34.03 15.38 -12.67
N VAL A 281 33.13 15.64 -13.63
CA VAL A 281 31.90 16.39 -13.39
C VAL A 281 30.72 15.44 -13.38
N LEU A 282 30.04 15.37 -12.23
CA LEU A 282 28.86 14.55 -12.00
C LEU A 282 27.63 15.43 -11.80
N MET A 283 26.65 15.28 -12.65
CA MET A 283 25.35 15.90 -12.51
C MET A 283 24.41 15.00 -11.72
N VAL A 284 23.72 15.55 -10.73
CA VAL A 284 22.68 14.88 -9.96
C VAL A 284 21.35 15.51 -10.36
N SER A 285 20.52 14.75 -11.06
CA SER A 285 19.24 15.23 -11.58
C SER A 285 18.07 14.36 -11.13
N SER A 286 16.85 14.83 -11.37
CA SER A 286 15.61 14.10 -11.13
C SER A 286 14.59 14.45 -12.20
N VAL A 287 13.52 13.65 -12.31
CA VAL A 287 12.45 13.94 -13.27
C VAL A 287 11.50 14.99 -12.73
N LEU A 288 11.10 14.85 -11.47
CA LEU A 288 10.11 15.72 -10.81
C LEU A 288 10.72 16.41 -9.58
N ASP A 289 10.00 17.42 -9.09
CA ASP A 289 10.32 18.06 -7.83
C ASP A 289 10.19 17.08 -6.66
N ASP A 290 10.84 17.42 -5.52
CA ASP A 290 10.79 16.64 -4.28
C ASP A 290 11.30 15.19 -4.38
N GLU A 291 12.03 14.82 -5.43
CA GLU A 291 12.66 13.49 -5.53
C GLU A 291 13.92 13.39 -4.64
N GLY A 292 14.45 14.51 -4.18
CA GLY A 292 15.56 14.58 -3.24
C GLY A 292 16.93 14.73 -3.90
N LYS A 293 16.99 15.19 -5.16
CA LYS A 293 18.22 15.47 -5.93
C LYS A 293 19.24 16.26 -5.12
N THR A 294 18.85 17.41 -4.59
CA THR A 294 19.72 18.31 -3.80
C THR A 294 20.26 17.64 -2.54
N THR A 295 19.44 16.82 -1.85
CA THR A 295 19.90 16.08 -0.68
C THR A 295 20.94 15.02 -1.06
N VAL A 296 20.74 14.34 -2.18
CA VAL A 296 21.67 13.34 -2.71
C VAL A 296 22.97 14.01 -3.16
N ALA A 297 22.90 15.12 -3.91
CA ALA A 297 24.04 15.88 -4.38
C ALA A 297 24.90 16.40 -3.20
N ALA A 298 24.28 17.05 -2.21
CA ALA A 298 24.96 17.58 -1.04
C ALA A 298 25.65 16.49 -0.21
N ASN A 299 24.97 15.37 0.06
CA ASN A 299 25.55 14.26 0.82
C ASN A 299 26.64 13.54 0.06
N LEU A 300 26.51 13.41 -1.25
CA LEU A 300 27.56 12.81 -2.08
C LEU A 300 28.81 13.68 -2.09
N ALA A 301 28.66 15.00 -2.29
CA ALA A 301 29.76 15.96 -2.22
C ALA A 301 30.46 15.93 -0.86
N LEU A 302 29.68 15.91 0.23
CA LEU A 302 30.21 15.75 1.59
C LEU A 302 31.04 14.47 1.74
N MET A 303 30.55 13.34 1.25
CA MET A 303 31.25 12.05 1.35
C MET A 303 32.56 12.02 0.56
N PHE A 304 32.59 12.65 -0.63
CA PHE A 304 33.84 12.80 -1.39
C PHE A 304 34.85 13.70 -0.67
N ALA A 305 34.41 14.85 -0.16
CA ALA A 305 35.25 15.78 0.55
C ALA A 305 35.81 15.21 1.87
N MET A 306 34.97 14.51 2.63
CA MET A 306 35.40 13.79 3.86
C MET A 306 36.36 12.65 3.57
N SER A 307 36.41 12.15 2.35
CA SER A 307 37.42 11.15 1.91
C SER A 307 38.75 11.79 1.47
N GLY A 308 38.89 13.12 1.56
CA GLY A 308 40.11 13.86 1.24
C GLY A 308 40.18 14.43 -0.18
N SER A 309 39.18 14.24 -1.03
CA SER A 309 39.12 14.81 -2.37
C SER A 309 38.74 16.29 -2.33
N LYS A 310 39.32 17.11 -3.21
CA LYS A 310 38.89 18.50 -3.41
C LYS A 310 37.62 18.51 -4.24
N VAL A 311 36.52 18.95 -3.65
CA VAL A 311 35.18 18.87 -4.28
C VAL A 311 34.57 20.26 -4.42
N LEU A 312 33.98 20.52 -5.57
CA LEU A 312 33.05 21.64 -5.78
C LEU A 312 31.61 21.11 -5.77
N LEU A 313 30.76 21.70 -4.94
CA LEU A 313 29.31 21.54 -5.03
C LEU A 313 28.72 22.79 -5.67
N LEU A 314 28.15 22.60 -6.86
CA LEU A 314 27.55 23.64 -7.68
C LEU A 314 26.03 23.52 -7.66
N GLU A 315 25.32 24.61 -7.31
CA GLU A 315 23.88 24.71 -7.42
C GLU A 315 23.49 25.12 -8.84
N GLY A 316 22.99 24.18 -9.63
CA GLY A 316 22.50 24.42 -10.98
C GLY A 316 20.97 24.53 -11.03
N ASP A 317 20.27 24.36 -9.90
CA ASP A 317 18.85 24.67 -9.78
C ASP A 317 18.68 26.15 -9.41
N LEU A 318 18.76 27.00 -10.43
CA LEU A 318 18.66 28.45 -10.27
C LEU A 318 17.22 28.95 -10.22
N LEU A 319 16.24 28.07 -10.52
CA LEU A 319 14.81 28.37 -10.44
C LEU A 319 14.23 28.17 -9.03
N ASP A 320 14.73 27.18 -8.28
CA ASP A 320 14.37 26.97 -6.86
C ASP A 320 15.62 26.65 -6.03
N PRO A 321 16.51 27.62 -5.83
CA PRO A 321 17.75 27.40 -5.11
C PRO A 321 17.48 27.04 -3.64
N CYS A 322 17.97 25.89 -3.23
CA CYS A 322 17.70 25.36 -1.90
C CYS A 322 18.93 24.80 -1.16
N LEU A 323 20.09 24.70 -1.81
CA LEU A 323 21.33 24.21 -1.19
C LEU A 323 21.74 25.03 0.03
N GLY A 324 21.71 26.35 -0.06
CA GLY A 324 22.03 27.23 1.07
C GLY A 324 21.15 26.99 2.30
N LYS A 325 19.84 26.78 2.06
CA LYS A 325 18.87 26.46 3.12
C LYS A 325 19.09 25.04 3.71
N ARG A 326 19.52 24.09 2.86
CA ARG A 326 19.74 22.68 3.28
C ARG A 326 21.05 22.52 4.04
N LEU A 327 22.09 23.25 3.64
CA LEU A 327 23.39 23.24 4.31
C LEU A 327 23.44 24.17 5.54
N ASP A 328 22.39 24.99 5.74
CA ASP A 328 22.32 26.03 6.78
C ASP A 328 23.47 27.06 6.69
N ILE A 329 23.79 27.46 5.46
CA ILE A 329 24.91 28.34 5.14
C ILE A 329 24.37 29.68 4.65
N LYS A 330 25.06 30.75 5.07
CA LYS A 330 24.93 32.08 4.50
C LYS A 330 26.18 32.39 3.69
N ILE A 331 26.01 32.50 2.39
CA ILE A 331 27.10 32.90 1.49
C ILE A 331 27.12 34.42 1.33
N PRO A 332 28.29 35.06 1.31
CA PRO A 332 28.43 36.45 0.90
C PRO A 332 27.90 36.64 -0.52
N VAL A 333 27.29 37.81 -0.80
CA VAL A 333 26.66 38.11 -2.10
C VAL A 333 27.63 37.92 -3.27
N GLU A 334 28.87 38.30 -3.07
CA GLU A 334 29.95 38.23 -4.04
C GLU A 334 30.35 36.81 -4.47
N TYR A 335 29.83 35.78 -3.80
CA TYR A 335 29.97 34.34 -4.11
C TYR A 335 28.63 33.69 -4.41
N ASP A 336 27.59 34.51 -4.65
CA ASP A 336 26.36 34.04 -5.29
C ASP A 336 26.69 33.56 -6.71
N PHE A 337 26.09 32.47 -7.16
CA PHE A 337 26.42 31.85 -8.45
C PHE A 337 26.40 32.85 -9.61
N CYS A 338 25.34 33.65 -9.71
CA CYS A 338 25.18 34.59 -10.81
C CYS A 338 26.15 35.78 -10.71
N GLU A 339 26.33 36.35 -9.51
CA GLU A 339 27.27 37.45 -9.26
C GLU A 339 28.71 37.01 -9.50
N TYR A 340 29.05 35.78 -9.10
CA TYR A 340 30.38 35.20 -9.34
C TYR A 340 30.69 35.06 -10.84
N LEU A 341 29.71 34.70 -11.67
CA LEU A 341 29.89 34.61 -13.13
C LEU A 341 30.04 35.98 -13.79
N LEU A 342 29.45 37.04 -13.21
CA LEU A 342 29.59 38.41 -13.70
C LEU A 342 30.96 39.02 -13.33
N GLU A 343 31.42 38.76 -12.10
CA GLU A 343 32.70 39.21 -11.57
C GLU A 343 33.52 38.05 -11.02
N PRO A 344 34.16 37.25 -11.90
CA PRO A 344 34.90 36.07 -11.47
C PRO A 344 36.04 36.38 -10.52
N LYS A 345 36.14 35.58 -9.44
CA LYS A 345 37.22 35.63 -8.46
C LYS A 345 38.04 34.34 -8.57
N PRO A 346 39.28 34.33 -8.02
CA PRO A 346 40.06 33.10 -8.03
C PRO A 346 39.32 31.93 -7.40
N ILE A 347 39.24 30.78 -8.05
CA ILE A 347 38.53 29.58 -7.60
C ILE A 347 38.94 29.15 -6.17
N SER A 348 40.19 29.41 -5.80
CA SER A 348 40.73 29.12 -4.45
C SER A 348 40.01 29.90 -3.34
N THR A 349 39.34 31.00 -3.65
CA THR A 349 38.60 31.87 -2.72
C THR A 349 37.15 31.47 -2.51
N LEU A 350 36.64 30.49 -3.26
CA LEU A 350 35.27 30.00 -3.13
C LEU A 350 34.99 29.60 -1.66
N PRO A 351 33.79 29.93 -1.15
CA PRO A 351 33.38 29.58 0.20
C PRO A 351 33.47 28.07 0.43
N LYS A 352 33.93 27.69 1.61
CA LYS A 352 33.99 26.30 2.03
C LYS A 352 32.91 26.00 3.06
N LEU A 353 32.48 24.75 3.10
CA LEU A 353 31.57 24.31 4.14
C LEU A 353 32.31 24.26 5.50
N GLU A 354 31.72 24.91 6.51
CA GLU A 354 32.28 24.92 7.87
C GLU A 354 32.50 23.49 8.39
N GLY A 355 33.72 23.21 8.82
CA GLY A 355 34.15 21.89 9.29
C GLY A 355 34.49 20.86 8.20
N VAL A 356 34.49 21.24 6.90
CA VAL A 356 34.86 20.39 5.76
C VAL A 356 35.71 21.18 4.76
N ASP A 357 36.99 21.32 5.03
CA ASP A 357 37.92 22.18 4.27
C ASP A 357 38.02 21.84 2.77
N ASN A 358 37.76 20.60 2.41
CA ASN A 358 37.86 20.11 1.03
C ASN A 358 36.57 20.31 0.21
N LEU A 359 35.48 20.88 0.78
CA LEU A 359 34.25 21.13 0.08
C LEU A 359 34.07 22.63 -0.17
N SER A 360 34.25 23.03 -1.43
CA SER A 360 33.95 24.38 -1.91
C SER A 360 32.53 24.45 -2.46
N LEU A 361 31.90 25.60 -2.35
CA LEU A 361 30.50 25.81 -2.66
C LEU A 361 30.35 26.96 -3.65
N LEU A 362 29.56 26.76 -4.69
CA LEU A 362 29.05 27.83 -5.55
C LEU A 362 27.54 27.65 -5.62
N ILE A 363 26.82 28.44 -4.85
CA ILE A 363 25.38 28.30 -4.66
C ILE A 363 24.65 29.60 -4.97
N CYS A 364 23.40 29.48 -5.34
CA CYS A 364 22.53 30.61 -5.64
C CYS A 364 21.74 31.02 -4.39
N LYS A 365 21.69 32.30 -4.12
CA LYS A 365 20.97 32.86 -2.97
C LYS A 365 19.51 33.12 -3.25
N ASN A 366 19.23 33.60 -4.46
CA ASN A 366 17.92 34.01 -4.90
C ASN A 366 17.57 33.34 -6.23
N LEU A 367 16.28 33.14 -6.47
CA LEU A 367 15.75 32.72 -7.76
C LEU A 367 16.26 33.65 -8.88
N ASN A 368 16.82 33.07 -9.93
CA ASN A 368 17.23 33.81 -11.13
C ASN A 368 16.30 33.44 -12.30
N PRO A 369 15.45 34.38 -12.76
CA PRO A 369 14.58 34.13 -13.91
C PRO A 369 15.34 33.93 -15.24
N ASN A 370 16.60 34.37 -15.31
CA ASN A 370 17.48 34.23 -16.48
C ASN A 370 18.51 33.11 -16.27
N SER A 371 18.10 32.01 -15.62
CA SER A 371 18.97 30.87 -15.30
C SER A 371 19.67 30.30 -16.53
N SER A 372 18.93 30.10 -17.61
CA SER A 372 19.45 29.55 -18.87
C SER A 372 20.54 30.43 -19.48
N GLU A 373 20.39 31.76 -19.40
CA GLU A 373 21.42 32.69 -19.90
C GLU A 373 22.71 32.62 -19.06
N ALA A 374 22.58 32.49 -17.74
CA ALA A 374 23.73 32.34 -16.85
C ALA A 374 24.49 31.00 -17.14
N ILE A 375 23.76 29.91 -17.29
CA ILE A 375 24.33 28.58 -17.54
C ILE A 375 25.03 28.53 -18.90
N THR A 376 24.45 29.13 -19.94
CA THR A 376 25.01 29.10 -21.31
C THR A 376 26.04 30.20 -21.57
N SER A 377 26.35 31.03 -20.57
CA SER A 377 27.28 32.15 -20.69
C SER A 377 28.73 31.68 -20.97
N LEU A 378 29.51 32.54 -21.62
CA LEU A 378 30.95 32.32 -21.78
C LEU A 378 31.69 32.27 -20.43
N SER A 379 31.22 33.05 -19.44
CA SER A 379 31.78 33.04 -18.08
C SER A 379 31.63 31.66 -17.43
N MET A 380 30.51 30.97 -17.65
CA MET A 380 30.28 29.61 -17.15
C MET A 380 31.25 28.61 -17.82
N GLN A 381 31.48 28.73 -19.13
CA GLN A 381 32.42 27.86 -19.86
C GLN A 381 33.86 28.03 -19.34
N VAL A 382 34.29 29.28 -19.13
CA VAL A 382 35.61 29.58 -18.55
C VAL A 382 35.73 29.03 -17.13
N PHE A 383 34.72 29.31 -16.30
CA PHE A 383 34.66 28.82 -14.93
C PHE A 383 34.75 27.27 -14.87
N MET A 384 33.98 26.56 -15.67
CA MET A 384 33.99 25.09 -15.69
C MET A 384 35.34 24.53 -16.15
N THR A 385 36.02 25.21 -17.06
CA THR A 385 37.36 24.83 -17.52
C THR A 385 38.37 24.94 -16.37
N GLU A 386 38.40 26.08 -15.66
CA GLU A 386 39.28 26.29 -14.52
C GLU A 386 38.91 25.36 -13.33
N ALA A 387 37.60 25.14 -13.08
CA ALA A 387 37.14 24.26 -12.03
C ALA A 387 37.59 22.80 -12.25
N ARG A 388 37.56 22.32 -13.50
CA ARG A 388 38.07 20.98 -13.85
C ARG A 388 39.55 20.78 -13.58
N GLU A 389 40.34 21.85 -13.65
CA GLU A 389 41.78 21.78 -13.32
C GLU A 389 42.03 21.78 -11.81
N TYR A 390 41.22 22.55 -11.05
CA TYR A 390 41.44 22.78 -9.63
C TYR A 390 40.84 21.68 -8.71
N PHE A 391 39.64 21.15 -9.08
CA PHE A 391 38.93 20.15 -8.28
C PHE A 391 39.13 18.72 -8.81
N ASP A 392 39.13 17.76 -7.85
CA ASP A 392 39.13 16.33 -8.17
C ASP A 392 37.77 15.89 -8.70
N TYR A 393 36.70 16.42 -8.07
CA TYR A 393 35.30 16.17 -8.45
C TYR A 393 34.47 17.45 -8.38
N ILE A 394 33.55 17.59 -9.34
CA ILE A 394 32.55 18.64 -9.38
C ILE A 394 31.20 17.95 -9.35
N ILE A 395 30.38 18.25 -8.33
CA ILE A 395 29.01 17.72 -8.19
C ILE A 395 28.04 18.86 -8.49
N MET A 396 27.23 18.70 -9.55
CA MET A 396 26.22 19.67 -9.95
C MET A 396 24.84 19.20 -9.53
N ASP A 397 24.14 19.99 -8.73
CA ASP A 397 22.72 19.81 -8.41
C ASP A 397 21.90 20.52 -9.47
N SER A 398 21.09 19.82 -10.24
CA SER A 398 20.31 20.41 -11.35
C SER A 398 18.84 20.63 -10.96
N SER A 399 18.11 21.42 -11.74
CA SER A 399 16.64 21.49 -11.68
C SER A 399 16.00 20.19 -12.19
N PRO A 400 14.69 19.95 -11.91
CA PRO A 400 13.98 18.78 -12.41
C PRO A 400 13.79 18.84 -13.93
N MET A 401 14.00 17.71 -14.60
CA MET A 401 13.99 17.63 -16.06
C MET A 401 12.60 17.82 -16.69
N ALA A 402 11.52 17.60 -15.92
CA ALA A 402 10.15 17.77 -16.44
C ALA A 402 9.70 19.23 -16.55
N TYR A 403 10.39 20.18 -15.90
CA TYR A 403 9.92 21.56 -15.76
C TYR A 403 10.86 22.60 -16.34
N SER A 404 12.10 22.24 -16.64
CA SER A 404 13.12 23.18 -17.12
C SER A 404 13.99 22.54 -18.20
N SER A 405 14.52 23.35 -19.10
CA SER A 405 15.58 22.99 -20.05
C SER A 405 16.99 23.18 -19.47
N ASP A 406 17.11 23.78 -18.28
CA ASP A 406 18.40 24.02 -17.63
C ASP A 406 19.22 22.76 -17.40
N PRO A 407 18.60 21.58 -17.04
CA PRO A 407 19.34 20.33 -16.95
C PRO A 407 20.04 19.91 -18.25
N GLU A 408 19.41 20.16 -19.39
CA GLU A 408 20.00 19.86 -20.71
C GLU A 408 21.19 20.79 -21.00
N SER A 409 21.07 22.08 -20.64
CA SER A 409 22.17 23.04 -20.78
C SER A 409 23.32 22.73 -19.79
N LEU A 410 23.03 22.29 -18.57
CA LEU A 410 24.04 21.85 -17.60
C LEU A 410 24.71 20.53 -18.01
N ALA A 411 24.00 19.69 -18.73
CA ALA A 411 24.50 18.42 -19.25
C ALA A 411 25.71 18.62 -20.19
N GLU A 412 25.81 19.74 -20.89
CA GLU A 412 26.98 20.07 -21.75
C GLU A 412 28.29 20.16 -20.95
N TYR A 413 28.22 20.47 -19.66
CA TYR A 413 29.37 20.52 -18.76
C TYR A 413 29.62 19.23 -18.00
N ALA A 414 28.66 18.29 -18.01
CA ALA A 414 28.73 17.06 -17.24
C ALA A 414 29.42 15.92 -18.02
N ASP A 415 30.26 15.16 -17.35
CA ASP A 415 30.82 13.92 -17.90
C ASP A 415 29.88 12.74 -17.64
N ALA A 416 29.22 12.77 -16.47
CA ALA A 416 28.33 11.71 -16.04
C ALA A 416 27.12 12.26 -15.29
N ALA A 417 26.06 11.46 -15.20
CA ALA A 417 24.85 11.80 -14.46
C ALA A 417 24.37 10.65 -13.57
N VAL A 418 23.72 11.03 -12.48
CA VAL A 418 22.95 10.16 -11.59
C VAL A 418 21.51 10.66 -11.55
N VAL A 419 20.53 9.78 -11.80
CA VAL A 419 19.12 10.12 -11.77
C VAL A 419 18.52 9.71 -10.43
N VAL A 420 18.00 10.68 -9.67
CA VAL A 420 17.33 10.43 -8.40
C VAL A 420 15.85 10.24 -8.64
N ILE A 421 15.32 9.13 -8.16
CA ILE A 421 13.94 8.68 -8.36
C ILE A 421 13.30 8.50 -7.00
N ARG A 422 12.19 9.18 -6.73
CA ARG A 422 11.44 8.96 -5.49
C ARG A 422 10.40 7.87 -5.67
N GLN A 423 10.30 7.00 -4.66
CA GLN A 423 9.28 5.95 -4.63
C GLN A 423 7.86 6.54 -4.83
N ASN A 424 7.08 5.93 -5.73
CA ASN A 424 5.67 6.26 -6.03
C ASN A 424 5.42 7.68 -6.60
N LEU A 425 6.42 8.34 -7.19
CA LEU A 425 6.26 9.69 -7.72
C LEU A 425 6.25 9.71 -9.26
N ALA A 426 7.39 9.60 -9.92
CA ALA A 426 7.50 9.59 -11.37
C ALA A 426 7.10 8.24 -12.00
N SER A 427 6.56 8.27 -13.23
CA SER A 427 6.31 7.06 -14.01
C SER A 427 7.60 6.52 -14.62
N ALA A 428 7.66 5.21 -14.84
CA ALA A 428 8.82 4.57 -15.46
C ALA A 428 9.10 5.15 -16.86
N LYS A 429 8.05 5.49 -17.59
CA LYS A 429 8.19 6.12 -18.90
C LYS A 429 8.90 7.48 -18.81
N MET A 430 8.42 8.37 -17.93
CA MET A 430 9.04 9.70 -17.76
C MET A 430 10.51 9.60 -17.35
N ILE A 431 10.86 8.60 -16.53
CA ILE A 431 12.23 8.38 -16.09
C ILE A 431 13.11 7.92 -17.27
N ASN A 432 12.62 6.99 -18.09
CA ASN A 432 13.36 6.51 -19.23
C ASN A 432 13.52 7.61 -20.32
N ASP A 433 12.47 8.40 -20.57
CA ASP A 433 12.55 9.55 -21.47
C ASP A 433 13.62 10.57 -20.99
N ALA A 434 13.70 10.80 -19.67
CA ALA A 434 14.70 11.68 -19.06
C ALA A 434 16.14 11.12 -19.18
N ILE A 435 16.31 9.80 -19.03
CA ILE A 435 17.60 9.13 -19.21
C ILE A 435 18.04 9.23 -20.66
N GLU A 436 17.13 8.98 -21.61
CA GLU A 436 17.40 9.09 -23.06
C GLU A 436 17.83 10.52 -23.43
N ASN A 437 17.18 11.55 -22.88
CA ASN A 437 17.55 12.95 -23.10
C ASN A 437 18.97 13.25 -22.60
N LEU A 438 19.35 12.77 -21.41
CA LEU A 438 20.71 12.93 -20.89
C LEU A 438 21.77 12.22 -21.76
N GLU A 439 21.47 11.00 -22.19
CA GLU A 439 22.39 10.24 -23.07
C GLU A 439 22.51 10.89 -24.44
N THR A 440 21.43 11.44 -24.97
CA THR A 440 21.43 12.19 -26.24
C THR A 440 22.25 13.48 -26.13
N SER A 441 22.26 14.12 -24.96
CA SER A 441 23.14 15.27 -24.67
C SER A 441 24.62 14.87 -24.48
N GLY A 442 24.97 13.60 -24.61
CA GLY A 442 26.34 13.11 -24.53
C GLY A 442 26.83 12.77 -23.11
N VAL A 443 25.95 12.82 -22.12
CA VAL A 443 26.28 12.51 -20.71
C VAL A 443 26.18 11.01 -20.44
N SER A 444 27.19 10.44 -19.76
CA SER A 444 27.16 9.04 -19.34
C SER A 444 26.26 8.86 -18.12
N VAL A 445 25.07 8.27 -18.28
CA VAL A 445 24.20 7.95 -17.13
C VAL A 445 24.79 6.78 -16.36
N LEU A 446 25.36 7.06 -15.15
CA LEU A 446 25.94 6.04 -14.28
C LEU A 446 24.90 5.10 -13.67
N GLY A 447 23.68 5.60 -13.51
CA GLY A 447 22.53 4.82 -12.99
C GLY A 447 21.55 5.64 -12.17
N GLY A 448 20.55 4.91 -11.65
CA GLY A 448 19.46 5.47 -10.85
C GLY A 448 19.60 5.19 -9.35
N VAL A 449 19.10 6.13 -8.57
CA VAL A 449 19.00 6.06 -7.11
C VAL A 449 17.55 6.10 -6.70
N LEU A 450 17.06 5.04 -6.04
CA LEU A 450 15.72 5.02 -5.47
C LEU A 450 15.73 5.67 -4.09
N ASN A 451 15.03 6.78 -3.94
CA ASN A 451 15.02 7.58 -2.73
C ASN A 451 13.67 7.50 -1.99
N ASN A 452 13.72 7.79 -0.68
CA ASN A 452 12.56 7.89 0.20
C ASN A 452 11.69 6.62 0.24
N ILE A 453 12.33 5.45 0.32
CA ILE A 453 11.64 4.15 0.36
C ILE A 453 10.92 3.99 1.69
N GLU A 454 9.60 3.98 1.65
CA GLU A 454 8.75 3.64 2.79
C GLU A 454 8.42 2.15 2.76
N ARG A 455 8.71 1.44 3.86
CA ARG A 455 8.29 0.04 4.06
C ARG A 455 7.26 -0.04 5.17
N ILE A 456 6.18 -0.78 4.93
CA ILE A 456 5.21 -1.07 5.99
C ILE A 456 5.84 -2.09 6.93
N GLY A 457 6.03 -1.70 8.19
CA GLY A 457 6.66 -2.54 9.22
C GLY A 457 5.95 -3.85 9.55
N LEU A 458 4.72 -4.05 9.08
CA LEU A 458 3.92 -5.27 9.26
C LEU A 458 4.49 -6.50 8.51
N PHE A 459 5.23 -6.28 7.41
CA PHE A 459 5.78 -7.39 6.60
C PHE A 459 7.25 -7.72 6.88
N ASN A 460 7.94 -6.93 7.72
CA ASN A 460 9.33 -7.21 8.08
C ASN A 460 9.52 -8.50 8.90
N THR A 461 8.46 -9.04 9.50
CA THR A 461 8.53 -10.24 10.34
C THR A 461 8.00 -11.52 9.69
N ALA A 462 7.13 -11.42 8.68
CA ALA A 462 6.49 -12.61 8.11
C ALA A 462 7.06 -13.07 6.76
N VAL A 463 7.55 -12.17 5.92
CA VAL A 463 8.03 -12.50 4.56
C VAL A 463 9.56 -12.52 4.47
N GLY A 464 10.27 -11.93 5.42
CA GLY A 464 11.73 -12.00 5.51
C GLY A 464 12.30 -13.40 5.77
N ALA A 465 11.45 -14.39 6.05
CA ALA A 465 11.86 -15.77 6.33
C ALA A 465 11.81 -16.73 5.11
N VAL A 466 11.24 -16.33 3.98
CA VAL A 466 10.95 -17.28 2.88
C VAL A 466 11.60 -16.93 1.53
N GLY A 467 12.32 -15.84 1.40
CA GLY A 467 12.94 -15.56 0.10
C GLY A 467 13.76 -14.30 0.05
N GLY A 468 15.03 -14.37 0.34
CA GLY A 468 15.86 -13.21 0.11
C GLY A 468 17.33 -13.49 0.30
N TYR A 469 18.05 -13.79 -0.75
CA TYR A 469 19.47 -13.48 -0.80
C TYR A 469 19.62 -11.94 -0.79
N GLY A 470 19.49 -11.34 0.38
CA GLY A 470 19.79 -9.94 0.61
C GLY A 470 20.97 -9.87 1.58
N TYR A 471 22.06 -9.29 1.15
CA TYR A 471 23.16 -8.92 2.03
C TYR A 471 22.63 -7.97 3.11
N GLY A 472 22.16 -8.53 4.21
CA GLY A 472 21.64 -7.82 5.36
C GLY A 472 22.72 -7.67 6.42
N TYR A 473 23.57 -6.67 6.32
CA TYR A 473 24.32 -6.18 7.48
C TYR A 473 23.38 -5.34 8.35
N GLY A 474 22.87 -5.95 9.40
CA GLY A 474 21.97 -5.26 10.33
C GLY A 474 21.72 -6.06 11.60
N ARG A 475 22.75 -6.55 12.28
CA ARG A 475 22.63 -6.96 13.68
C ARG A 475 22.86 -5.74 14.55
N GLY A 476 21.76 -5.17 15.05
CA GLY A 476 21.81 -4.14 16.08
C GLY A 476 22.47 -4.67 17.35
N TYR A 477 23.56 -4.06 17.76
CA TYR A 477 24.08 -4.19 19.11
C TYR A 477 23.13 -3.48 20.07
N SER A 478 22.22 -4.25 20.66
CA SER A 478 21.47 -3.81 21.83
C SER A 478 22.28 -4.13 23.07
N TYR A 479 22.84 -3.13 23.73
CA TYR A 479 23.28 -3.22 25.11
C TYR A 479 22.04 -3.29 26.00
N GLY A 480 21.72 -4.47 26.48
CA GLY A 480 20.60 -4.71 27.39
C GLY A 480 20.92 -5.84 28.35
N SER A 481 21.07 -5.46 29.60
CA SER A 481 21.26 -6.19 30.84
C SER A 481 20.54 -7.55 30.96
N ARG A 482 21.33 -8.56 31.28
CA ARG A 482 21.12 -9.75 32.15
C ARG A 482 19.71 -10.20 32.51
N LYS A 483 19.33 -11.42 32.08
CA LYS A 483 19.09 -12.57 32.99
C LYS A 483 18.98 -13.85 32.18
N GLY A 484 19.67 -14.90 32.63
CA GLY A 484 19.87 -16.14 31.90
C GLY A 484 18.64 -17.05 31.86
N ASN A 485 18.67 -17.94 30.89
CA ASN A 485 18.39 -19.37 31.10
C ASN A 485 18.95 -20.16 29.91
N TYR A 486 19.61 -21.26 30.24
CA TYR A 486 20.21 -22.24 29.33
C TYR A 486 19.13 -23.07 28.66
N TYR A 487 19.24 -23.32 27.34
CA TYR A 487 18.85 -24.58 26.73
C TYR A 487 19.73 -24.91 25.51
N TYR A 488 20.19 -26.14 25.47
CA TYR A 488 21.03 -26.80 24.47
C TYR A 488 20.29 -27.03 23.15
N GLY A 489 21.02 -26.97 22.03
CA GLY A 489 20.50 -27.42 20.72
C GLY A 489 21.54 -27.29 19.61
N ASN A 490 22.15 -28.39 19.28
CA ASN A 490 23.26 -28.81 18.47
C ASN A 490 23.10 -28.51 16.94
N GLY A 491 24.22 -28.28 16.22
CA GLY A 491 24.31 -28.42 14.76
C GLY A 491 25.06 -27.33 14.02
N GLY A 492 26.39 -27.31 14.13
CA GLY A 492 27.25 -26.44 13.34
C GLY A 492 28.03 -27.22 12.27
N TYR A 493 28.25 -26.63 11.13
CA TYR A 493 29.37 -26.97 10.23
C TYR A 493 30.26 -25.75 10.11
N ASP A 494 31.46 -25.93 10.61
CA ASP A 494 32.57 -25.00 10.66
C ASP A 494 33.47 -25.26 9.43
N TYR A 495 33.77 -24.22 8.65
CA TYR A 495 34.92 -24.23 7.73
C TYR A 495 35.87 -23.15 8.19
N GLY A 496 36.85 -23.61 9.01
CA GLY A 496 38.00 -22.83 9.42
C GLY A 496 39.03 -22.71 8.32
N TYR A 497 39.48 -21.49 8.07
CA TYR A 497 40.78 -21.25 7.46
C TYR A 497 41.84 -21.00 8.56
N GLU A 498 42.71 -21.99 8.72
CA GLU A 498 43.90 -21.96 9.50
C GLU A 498 44.94 -20.99 8.90
N TYR A 499 45.32 -19.97 9.63
CA TYR A 499 46.60 -19.26 9.43
C TYR A 499 47.55 -19.67 10.51
N SER A 500 48.54 -20.49 10.11
CA SER A 500 49.68 -20.91 10.91
C SER A 500 50.50 -19.69 11.35
N ARG A 501 50.71 -19.53 12.65
CA ARG A 501 51.80 -18.78 13.25
C ARG A 501 52.57 -19.74 14.15
N SER A 502 53.63 -20.27 13.59
CA SER A 502 54.68 -21.00 14.31
C SER A 502 55.68 -20.04 14.92
N ALA A 503 56.15 -20.43 16.08
CA ALA A 503 57.41 -20.12 16.74
C ALA A 503 57.57 -18.73 17.38
N GLU A 504 57.48 -18.72 18.67
CA GLU A 504 58.55 -18.35 19.60
C GLU A 504 57.99 -18.17 21.02
N SER A 505 58.21 -19.10 21.88
CA SER A 505 58.43 -18.88 23.31
C SER A 505 58.83 -20.19 23.99
N SER A 506 60.07 -20.41 24.04
CA SER A 506 60.72 -21.26 25.05
C SER A 506 61.88 -20.47 25.61
N ALA A 507 61.69 -19.83 26.73
CA ALA A 507 62.66 -19.45 27.74
C ALA A 507 61.97 -18.51 28.74
N ASP A 508 61.63 -19.02 29.86
CA ASP A 508 61.97 -18.57 31.22
C ASP A 508 60.96 -19.11 32.21
N LYS A 509 61.22 -20.32 32.59
CA LYS A 509 60.88 -20.83 33.91
C LYS A 509 62.18 -21.19 34.62
N ALA A 510 62.60 -20.31 35.46
CA ALA A 510 63.47 -20.62 36.65
C ALA A 510 63.77 -19.30 37.37
N ASN A 511 63.10 -19.07 38.43
CA ASN A 511 63.65 -18.82 39.75
C ASN A 511 62.61 -18.20 40.66
N SER A 512 62.13 -19.09 41.46
CA SER A 512 61.40 -18.78 42.69
C SER A 512 62.42 -18.66 43.80
N HIS A 513 62.06 -17.98 44.83
CA HIS A 513 62.46 -18.02 46.23
C HIS A 513 63.51 -17.02 46.73
N GLU A 514 63.11 -16.57 47.92
CA GLU A 514 63.86 -15.92 49.01
C GLU A 514 64.02 -14.39 48.87
N GLU A 515 63.74 -13.61 49.83
CA GLU A 515 63.47 -13.57 51.29
C GLU A 515 63.10 -12.11 51.64
N VAL A 516 62.07 -11.85 52.40
CA VAL A 516 61.98 -11.54 53.84
C VAL A 516 62.96 -10.41 54.33
N LYS A 517 62.32 -9.37 54.95
CA LYS A 517 62.80 -8.41 55.96
C LYS A 517 63.67 -7.23 55.54
N HIS A 518 63.15 -6.07 55.58
CA HIS A 518 63.15 -5.11 56.70
C HIS A 518 62.20 -3.98 56.43
#